data_9e4a65a133a93c2e1bb3e36a12a6b303
#
_entry.id   9e4a65a133a93c2e1bb3e36a12a6b303
#
_cell.length_a   1.000
_cell.length_b   1.000
_cell.length_c   1.000
_cell.angle_alpha   90.00
_cell.angle_beta   90.00
_cell.angle_gamma   90.00
#
_symmetry.space_group_name_H-M   'P 1'
#
loop_
_entity.id
_entity.type
_entity.pdbx_description
1 polymer ?
#
loop_
_entity_poly.entity_id
_entity_poly.type
_entity_poly.pdbx_seq_one_letter_code
_entity_poly.pdbx_strand_id
1 'polypeptide(L)'
;MIQLEQRIFAFDRLGDFLRNINPEDPTYDHLFDTIDRAKSNNGWFSKDNVLHAFSAWGQLLNKKELIQWTLPYSFNHSAPKTIGLVLAGNIPLVGFHDVLSVLISGNKALVKCSSSDPLLIAFLIQKLQEFEPALVSFVEFTKERFTHFDAVIATGSNNAARYFEYYFSKVPNLIRSNRNGVAILDGNETKEQLEALALDIVQYFGLGCRSTSKVFVPKGYDLNLIFG
;
A
#
# COMPACT_ATOMS: atom_id res chain seq x y z
N MET A 1 15.45 -20.30 -5.13
CA MET A 1 14.06 -19.77 -5.10
C MET A 1 13.59 -19.75 -3.65
N ILE A 2 13.08 -18.64 -3.14
CA ILE A 2 12.59 -18.53 -1.75
C ILE A 2 11.24 -19.23 -1.67
N GLN A 3 11.06 -20.15 -0.72
CA GLN A 3 9.81 -20.89 -0.54
C GLN A 3 8.69 -19.97 -0.02
N LEU A 4 7.42 -20.32 -0.27
CA LEU A 4 6.28 -19.51 0.16
C LEU A 4 6.27 -19.29 1.69
N GLU A 5 6.57 -20.34 2.45
CA GLU A 5 6.62 -20.29 3.91
C GLU A 5 7.66 -19.29 4.43
N GLN A 6 8.83 -19.22 3.78
CA GLN A 6 9.87 -18.24 4.14
C GLN A 6 9.42 -16.81 3.83
N ARG A 7 8.74 -16.60 2.69
CA ARG A 7 8.18 -15.30 2.33
C ARG A 7 7.09 -14.86 3.31
N ILE A 8 6.16 -15.77 3.65
CA ILE A 8 5.13 -15.51 4.68
C ILE A 8 5.78 -15.18 6.01
N PHE A 9 6.80 -15.93 6.43
CA PHE A 9 7.50 -15.68 7.69
C PHE A 9 8.18 -14.30 7.72
N ALA A 10 8.79 -13.90 6.61
CA ALA A 10 9.42 -12.57 6.51
C ALA A 10 8.39 -11.43 6.66
N PHE A 11 7.25 -11.55 5.99
CA PHE A 11 6.18 -10.56 6.11
C PHE A 11 5.49 -10.58 7.49
N ASP A 12 5.34 -11.73 8.12
CA ASP A 12 4.83 -11.85 9.49
C ASP A 12 5.76 -11.13 10.49
N ARG A 13 7.08 -11.32 10.36
CA ARG A 13 8.07 -10.57 11.15
C ARG A 13 8.02 -9.06 10.92
N LEU A 14 7.80 -8.64 9.68
CA LEU A 14 7.58 -7.22 9.38
C LEU A 14 6.29 -6.73 10.06
N GLY A 15 5.23 -7.54 10.04
CA GLY A 15 3.99 -7.25 10.76
C GLY A 15 4.21 -7.12 12.26
N ASP A 16 4.98 -8.03 12.87
CA ASP A 16 5.35 -7.96 14.29
C ASP A 16 6.11 -6.66 14.61
N PHE A 17 7.10 -6.30 13.79
CA PHE A 17 7.82 -5.04 13.95
C PHE A 17 6.86 -3.84 13.92
N LEU A 18 5.90 -3.82 12.99
CA LEU A 18 4.96 -2.71 12.86
C LEU A 18 3.89 -2.67 13.99
N ARG A 19 3.50 -3.81 14.56
CA ARG A 19 2.58 -3.88 15.69
C ARG A 19 3.19 -3.39 17.00
N ASN A 20 4.50 -3.49 17.12
CA ASN A 20 5.23 -3.17 18.36
C ASN A 20 5.96 -1.82 18.30
N ILE A 21 5.59 -0.92 17.38
CA ILE A 21 6.19 0.42 17.31
C ILE A 21 6.07 1.12 18.66
N ASN A 22 7.23 1.45 19.25
CA ASN A 22 7.33 2.14 20.53
C ASN A 22 8.34 3.29 20.42
N PRO A 23 7.92 4.54 20.65
CA PRO A 23 8.81 5.71 20.61
C PRO A 23 9.95 5.69 21.65
N GLU A 24 9.79 4.94 22.73
CA GLU A 24 10.78 4.82 23.81
C GLU A 24 11.86 3.76 23.51
N ASP A 25 11.68 2.95 22.46
CA ASP A 25 12.61 1.89 22.08
C ASP A 25 13.54 2.35 20.96
N PRO A 26 14.87 2.42 21.19
CA PRO A 26 15.83 2.83 20.18
C PRO A 26 15.82 2.01 18.89
N THR A 27 15.27 0.81 18.91
CA THR A 27 15.08 -0.01 17.71
C THR A 27 14.24 0.70 16.64
N TYR A 28 13.39 1.66 17.03
CA TYR A 28 12.50 2.42 16.16
C TYR A 28 13.01 3.82 15.81
N ASP A 29 14.19 4.24 16.28
CA ASP A 29 14.73 5.59 15.98
C ASP A 29 14.77 5.85 14.48
N HIS A 30 15.30 4.91 13.70
CA HIS A 30 15.35 5.04 12.23
C HIS A 30 13.96 5.08 11.57
N LEU A 31 12.95 4.44 12.16
CA LEU A 31 11.57 4.56 11.70
C LEU A 31 11.03 5.97 11.94
N PHE A 32 11.23 6.53 13.11
CA PHE A 32 10.76 7.89 13.43
C PHE A 32 11.49 8.95 12.60
N ASP A 33 12.80 8.83 12.41
CA ASP A 33 13.56 9.68 11.48
C ASP A 33 13.00 9.60 10.06
N THR A 34 12.62 8.40 9.61
CA THR A 34 12.03 8.20 8.29
C THR A 34 10.65 8.85 8.18
N ILE A 35 9.84 8.79 9.22
CA ILE A 35 8.53 9.48 9.30
C ILE A 35 8.72 11.00 9.17
N ASP A 36 9.64 11.59 9.92
CA ASP A 36 9.89 13.04 9.90
C ASP A 36 10.40 13.51 8.53
N ARG A 37 11.26 12.72 7.90
CA ARG A 37 11.73 12.97 6.53
C ARG A 37 10.62 12.80 5.50
N ALA A 38 9.73 11.82 5.66
CA ALA A 38 8.59 11.62 4.78
C ALA A 38 7.61 12.80 4.86
N LYS A 39 7.34 13.30 6.08
CA LYS A 39 6.55 14.53 6.30
C LYS A 39 7.21 15.76 5.65
N SER A 40 8.53 15.89 5.75
CA SER A 40 9.26 17.00 5.12
C SER A 40 9.20 16.93 3.59
N ASN A 41 9.17 15.72 3.01
CA ASN A 41 9.03 15.51 1.56
C ASN A 41 7.59 15.72 1.07
N ASN A 42 6.60 15.35 1.90
CA ASN A 42 5.18 15.47 1.57
C ASN A 42 4.39 15.90 2.83
N GLY A 43 3.98 17.17 2.87
CA GLY A 43 3.26 17.74 4.02
C GLY A 43 1.95 17.03 4.39
N TRP A 44 1.35 16.27 3.46
CA TRP A 44 0.16 15.45 3.72
C TRP A 44 0.46 14.17 4.50
N PHE A 45 1.74 13.79 4.63
CA PHE A 45 2.17 12.64 5.41
C PHE A 45 2.37 13.05 6.88
N SER A 46 1.27 13.45 7.54
CA SER A 46 1.33 13.72 8.98
C SER A 46 1.82 12.49 9.74
N LYS A 47 2.48 12.68 10.89
CA LYS A 47 2.96 11.58 11.73
C LYS A 47 1.84 10.59 12.06
N ASP A 48 0.66 11.11 12.41
CA ASP A 48 -0.50 10.28 12.76
C ASP A 48 -0.98 9.43 11.58
N ASN A 49 -1.06 10.01 10.37
CA ASN A 49 -1.44 9.27 9.17
C ASN A 49 -0.40 8.20 8.80
N VAL A 50 0.88 8.48 8.95
CA VAL A 50 1.93 7.48 8.68
C VAL A 50 1.88 6.36 9.71
N LEU A 51 1.75 6.68 11.00
CA LEU A 51 1.60 5.67 12.05
C LEU A 51 0.32 4.85 11.90
N HIS A 52 -0.79 5.48 11.49
CA HIS A 52 -2.01 4.77 11.16
C HIS A 52 -1.81 3.77 10.01
N ALA A 53 -1.09 4.17 8.94
CA ALA A 53 -0.77 3.27 7.84
C ALA A 53 0.12 2.10 8.29
N PHE A 54 1.14 2.35 9.13
CA PHE A 54 1.97 1.28 9.69
C PHE A 54 1.16 0.33 10.57
N SER A 55 0.29 0.85 11.44
CA SER A 55 -0.59 0.03 12.28
C SER A 55 -1.50 -0.86 11.44
N ALA A 56 -2.14 -0.30 10.40
CA ALA A 56 -2.99 -1.06 9.49
C ALA A 56 -2.23 -2.19 8.79
N TRP A 57 -1.02 -1.93 8.30
CA TRP A 57 -0.16 -2.96 7.73
C TRP A 57 0.28 -3.99 8.77
N GLY A 58 0.60 -3.57 10.00
CA GLY A 58 0.91 -4.46 11.11
C GLY A 58 -0.20 -5.48 11.38
N GLN A 59 -1.46 -5.06 11.31
CA GLN A 59 -2.62 -5.95 11.49
C GLN A 59 -2.79 -6.93 10.33
N LEU A 60 -2.57 -6.48 9.09
CA LEU A 60 -2.73 -7.32 7.90
C LEU A 60 -1.58 -8.32 7.71
N LEU A 61 -0.35 -7.94 8.09
CA LEU A 61 0.84 -8.78 7.95
C LEU A 61 0.99 -9.74 9.14
N ASN A 62 0.01 -10.62 9.34
CA ASN A 62 0.13 -11.72 10.28
C ASN A 62 0.07 -13.06 9.55
N LYS A 63 0.76 -14.05 10.09
CA LYS A 63 0.93 -15.37 9.46
C LYS A 63 -0.40 -16.03 9.07
N LYS A 64 -1.42 -15.92 9.92
CA LYS A 64 -2.73 -16.55 9.68
C LYS A 64 -3.41 -15.95 8.44
N GLU A 65 -3.48 -14.61 8.38
CA GLU A 65 -4.10 -13.89 7.28
C GLU A 65 -3.32 -14.10 5.97
N LEU A 66 -1.98 -14.09 6.03
CA LEU A 66 -1.13 -14.32 4.86
C LEU A 66 -1.30 -15.75 4.30
N ILE A 67 -1.39 -16.76 5.16
CA ILE A 67 -1.68 -18.14 4.75
C ILE A 67 -3.07 -18.20 4.10
N GLN A 68 -4.08 -17.65 4.76
CA GLN A 68 -5.45 -17.67 4.24
C GLN A 68 -5.56 -16.93 2.89
N TRP A 69 -4.89 -15.79 2.75
CA TRP A 69 -4.87 -15.02 1.50
C TRP A 69 -4.17 -15.78 0.37
N THR A 70 -3.10 -16.51 0.66
CA THR A 70 -2.32 -17.21 -0.36
C THR A 70 -2.87 -18.60 -0.70
N LEU A 71 -3.71 -19.19 0.14
CA LEU A 71 -4.24 -20.54 0.00
C LEU A 71 -4.91 -20.85 -1.36
N PRO A 72 -5.70 -19.93 -1.98
CA PRO A 72 -6.35 -20.20 -3.27
C PRO A 72 -5.40 -20.19 -4.46
N TYR A 73 -4.14 -19.77 -4.29
CA TYR A 73 -3.21 -19.56 -5.39
C TYR A 73 -2.14 -20.64 -5.45
N SER A 74 -1.74 -21.03 -6.68
CA SER A 74 -0.60 -21.88 -6.92
C SER A 74 0.60 -21.02 -7.36
N PHE A 75 1.71 -21.14 -6.66
CA PHE A 75 2.95 -20.37 -6.92
C PHE A 75 4.06 -21.25 -7.53
N ASN A 76 3.66 -22.28 -8.28
CA ASN A 76 4.60 -23.20 -8.92
C ASN A 76 5.18 -22.57 -10.20
N HIS A 77 6.18 -21.71 -10.03
CA HIS A 77 6.89 -21.09 -11.14
C HIS A 77 8.25 -21.78 -11.36
N SER A 78 8.62 -22.00 -12.62
CA SER A 78 9.93 -22.53 -12.98
C SER A 78 11.07 -21.52 -12.72
N ALA A 79 10.77 -20.22 -12.79
CA ALA A 79 11.67 -19.12 -12.48
C ALA A 79 10.88 -17.86 -12.07
N PRO A 80 11.44 -17.02 -11.17
CA PRO A 80 10.84 -15.71 -10.83
C PRO A 80 10.77 -14.81 -12.07
N LYS A 81 9.63 -14.14 -12.26
CA LYS A 81 9.48 -13.08 -13.26
C LYS A 81 9.77 -11.73 -12.64
N THR A 82 10.24 -10.78 -13.44
CA THR A 82 10.44 -9.39 -13.01
C THR A 82 9.19 -8.57 -13.32
N ILE A 83 8.56 -8.04 -12.29
CA ILE A 83 7.36 -7.22 -12.39
C ILE A 83 7.72 -5.76 -12.15
N GLY A 84 7.51 -4.91 -13.16
CA GLY A 84 7.67 -3.47 -13.03
C GLY A 84 6.53 -2.88 -12.20
N LEU A 85 6.84 -2.11 -11.17
CA LEU A 85 5.89 -1.47 -10.28
C LEU A 85 6.02 0.05 -10.37
N VAL A 86 5.03 0.74 -10.97
CA VAL A 86 4.92 2.20 -10.87
C VAL A 86 3.94 2.51 -9.76
N LEU A 87 4.48 2.91 -8.62
CA LEU A 87 3.70 3.06 -7.40
C LEU A 87 3.06 4.44 -7.28
N ALA A 88 1.82 4.48 -6.78
CA ALA A 88 1.20 5.71 -6.31
C ALA A 88 1.81 6.16 -4.97
N GLY A 89 1.61 7.43 -4.61
CA GLY A 89 2.11 8.00 -3.35
C GLY A 89 1.20 9.14 -2.84
N ASN A 90 -0.09 9.05 -3.10
CA ASN A 90 -1.08 10.03 -2.63
C ASN A 90 -1.36 9.90 -1.13
N ILE A 91 -1.22 8.72 -0.56
CA ILE A 91 -1.28 8.46 0.89
C ILE A 91 -0.11 7.56 1.31
N PRO A 92 0.28 7.55 2.59
CA PRO A 92 1.38 6.73 3.07
C PRO A 92 1.22 5.26 2.71
N LEU A 93 2.27 4.63 2.16
CA LEU A 93 2.35 3.21 1.87
C LEU A 93 1.31 2.66 0.89
N VAL A 94 0.61 3.48 0.13
CA VAL A 94 -0.45 3.03 -0.80
C VAL A 94 0.05 2.02 -1.83
N GLY A 95 1.30 2.13 -2.25
CA GLY A 95 1.92 1.22 -3.21
C GLY A 95 2.46 -0.08 -2.60
N PHE A 96 2.48 -0.21 -1.28
CA PHE A 96 3.09 -1.38 -0.62
C PHE A 96 2.34 -2.68 -0.90
N HIS A 97 1.03 -2.62 -1.13
CA HIS A 97 0.24 -3.80 -1.51
C HIS A 97 0.75 -4.45 -2.81
N ASP A 98 1.17 -3.66 -3.78
CA ASP A 98 1.69 -4.18 -5.04
C ASP A 98 3.04 -4.87 -4.84
N VAL A 99 3.91 -4.28 -4.01
CA VAL A 99 5.20 -4.88 -3.64
C VAL A 99 4.98 -6.19 -2.89
N LEU A 100 4.10 -6.20 -1.87
CA LEU A 100 3.72 -7.41 -1.13
C LEU A 100 3.23 -8.50 -2.10
N SER A 101 2.30 -8.18 -3.00
CA SER A 101 1.69 -9.14 -3.93
C SER A 101 2.74 -9.78 -4.86
N VAL A 102 3.68 -8.98 -5.37
CA VAL A 102 4.76 -9.48 -6.23
C VAL A 102 5.72 -10.37 -5.45
N LEU A 103 6.16 -9.94 -4.28
CA LEU A 103 7.14 -10.70 -3.50
C LEU A 103 6.54 -11.98 -2.92
N ILE A 104 5.32 -11.93 -2.39
CA ILE A 104 4.69 -13.12 -1.81
C ILE A 104 4.37 -14.17 -2.87
N SER A 105 4.13 -13.76 -4.12
CA SER A 105 3.98 -14.67 -5.25
C SER A 105 5.31 -15.30 -5.74
N GLY A 106 6.46 -14.86 -5.21
CA GLY A 106 7.80 -15.38 -5.57
C GLY A 106 8.41 -14.72 -6.79
N ASN A 107 7.88 -13.59 -7.22
CA ASN A 107 8.40 -12.80 -8.32
C ASN A 107 9.32 -11.68 -7.82
N LYS A 108 10.08 -11.07 -8.74
CA LYS A 108 10.94 -9.93 -8.48
C LYS A 108 10.21 -8.63 -8.72
N ALA A 109 10.42 -7.65 -7.85
CA ALA A 109 9.84 -6.32 -7.95
C ALA A 109 10.89 -5.31 -8.46
N LEU A 110 10.66 -4.73 -9.64
CA LEU A 110 11.39 -3.57 -10.14
C LEU A 110 10.56 -2.33 -9.81
N VAL A 111 10.95 -1.60 -8.76
CA VAL A 111 10.11 -0.60 -8.09
C VAL A 111 10.49 0.81 -8.51
N LYS A 112 9.52 1.54 -9.01
CA LYS A 112 9.57 2.99 -9.21
C LYS A 112 8.61 3.65 -8.24
N CYS A 113 9.15 4.15 -7.12
CA CYS A 113 8.38 4.89 -6.13
C CYS A 113 7.85 6.20 -6.71
N SER A 114 6.72 6.64 -6.18
CA SER A 114 6.26 8.01 -6.36
C SER A 114 7.24 9.00 -5.74
N SER A 115 7.41 10.17 -6.34
CA SER A 115 8.15 11.28 -5.71
C SER A 115 7.51 11.76 -4.40
N SER A 116 6.23 11.48 -4.21
CA SER A 116 5.49 11.83 -2.99
C SER A 116 5.68 10.82 -1.85
N ASP A 117 6.08 9.58 -2.13
CA ASP A 117 6.41 8.53 -1.14
C ASP A 117 7.66 7.73 -1.55
N PRO A 118 8.85 8.34 -1.56
CA PRO A 118 10.07 7.63 -1.90
C PRO A 118 10.71 6.91 -0.71
N LEU A 119 10.30 7.21 0.53
CA LEU A 119 11.02 6.82 1.74
C LEU A 119 10.36 5.67 2.50
N LEU A 120 9.03 5.71 2.70
CA LEU A 120 8.34 4.76 3.57
C LEU A 120 8.38 3.34 3.01
N ILE A 121 8.15 3.19 1.69
CA ILE A 121 8.20 1.88 1.03
C ILE A 121 9.62 1.34 1.04
N ALA A 122 10.62 2.19 0.77
CA ALA A 122 12.04 1.79 0.81
C ALA A 122 12.44 1.31 2.21
N PHE A 123 11.99 2.00 3.27
CA PHE A 123 12.20 1.59 4.65
C PHE A 123 11.59 0.21 4.96
N LEU A 124 10.34 -0.03 4.57
CA LEU A 124 9.71 -1.33 4.79
C LEU A 124 10.43 -2.47 4.06
N ILE A 125 10.88 -2.22 2.84
CA ILE A 125 11.63 -3.21 2.06
C ILE A 125 12.99 -3.48 2.70
N GLN A 126 13.69 -2.46 3.18
CA GLN A 126 14.94 -2.64 3.92
C GLN A 126 14.71 -3.52 5.17
N LYS A 127 13.68 -3.24 5.97
CA LYS A 127 13.33 -4.06 7.14
C LYS A 127 12.97 -5.50 6.75
N LEU A 128 12.23 -5.69 5.67
CA LEU A 128 11.90 -7.02 5.15
C LEU A 128 13.17 -7.80 4.75
N GLN A 129 14.14 -7.14 4.14
CA GLN A 129 15.43 -7.72 3.75
C GLN A 129 16.35 -8.02 4.95
N GLU A 130 16.23 -7.26 6.04
CA GLU A 130 16.88 -7.59 7.31
C GLU A 130 16.31 -8.89 7.92
N PHE A 131 15.01 -9.12 7.78
CA PHE A 131 14.37 -10.34 8.27
C PHE A 131 14.57 -11.56 7.37
N GLU A 132 14.69 -11.36 6.05
CA GLU A 132 14.94 -12.40 5.06
C GLU A 132 15.93 -11.89 3.99
N PRO A 133 17.23 -12.07 4.21
CA PRO A 133 18.27 -11.56 3.32
C PRO A 133 18.18 -12.08 1.88
N ALA A 134 17.58 -13.24 1.65
CA ALA A 134 17.37 -13.76 0.30
C ALA A 134 16.49 -12.85 -0.57
N LEU A 135 15.65 -11.99 0.04
CA LEU A 135 14.82 -11.01 -0.67
C LEU A 135 15.61 -9.82 -1.24
N VAL A 136 16.88 -9.63 -0.87
CA VAL A 136 17.73 -8.56 -1.45
C VAL A 136 17.79 -8.67 -2.97
N SER A 137 17.91 -9.90 -3.51
CA SER A 137 17.96 -10.12 -4.95
C SER A 137 16.59 -10.09 -5.65
N PHE A 138 15.51 -9.87 -4.90
CA PHE A 138 14.14 -9.84 -5.41
C PHE A 138 13.57 -8.43 -5.53
N VAL A 139 14.26 -7.40 -5.03
CA VAL A 139 13.79 -6.02 -5.13
C VAL A 139 14.87 -5.12 -5.69
N GLU A 140 14.52 -4.39 -6.72
CA GLU A 140 15.36 -3.35 -7.32
C GLU A 140 14.57 -2.04 -7.35
N PHE A 141 15.18 -0.94 -6.88
CA PHE A 141 14.62 0.40 -6.99
C PHE A 141 15.23 1.13 -8.18
N THR A 142 14.39 1.79 -8.97
CA THR A 142 14.84 2.61 -10.11
C THR A 142 14.11 3.94 -10.18
N LYS A 143 14.81 4.98 -10.64
CA LYS A 143 14.23 6.26 -11.06
C LYS A 143 14.08 6.35 -12.58
N GLU A 144 14.74 5.45 -13.29
CA GLU A 144 14.80 5.42 -14.75
C GLU A 144 13.58 4.72 -15.37
N ARG A 145 13.55 4.67 -16.69
CA ARG A 145 12.56 3.88 -17.43
C ARG A 145 12.87 2.39 -17.25
N PHE A 146 11.83 1.59 -17.14
CA PHE A 146 11.99 0.14 -17.09
C PHE A 146 12.55 -0.37 -18.42
N THR A 147 13.59 -1.21 -18.35
CA THR A 147 14.25 -1.80 -19.52
C THR A 147 14.03 -3.30 -19.63
N HIS A 148 13.99 -4.01 -18.51
CA HIS A 148 13.85 -5.47 -18.44
C HIS A 148 12.79 -5.85 -17.42
N PHE A 149 11.61 -6.28 -17.91
CA PHE A 149 10.48 -6.70 -17.09
C PHE A 149 9.55 -7.60 -17.91
N ASP A 150 8.85 -8.51 -17.22
CA ASP A 150 7.93 -9.48 -17.85
C ASP A 150 6.48 -8.98 -17.82
N ALA A 151 6.11 -8.20 -16.83
CA ALA A 151 4.78 -7.61 -16.68
C ALA A 151 4.87 -6.29 -15.87
N VAL A 152 3.79 -5.52 -15.83
CA VAL A 152 3.74 -4.22 -15.12
C VAL A 152 2.46 -4.10 -14.30
N ILE A 153 2.60 -3.56 -13.09
CA ILE A 153 1.51 -2.97 -12.32
C ILE A 153 1.79 -1.47 -12.20
N ALA A 154 0.91 -0.63 -12.71
CA ALA A 154 1.09 0.81 -12.69
C ALA A 154 -0.14 1.52 -12.15
N THR A 155 0.05 2.41 -11.18
CA THR A 155 -1.01 3.19 -10.56
C THR A 155 -0.70 4.68 -10.71
N GLY A 156 -1.66 5.46 -11.22
CA GLY A 156 -1.48 6.89 -11.43
C GLY A 156 -2.80 7.63 -11.64
N SER A 157 -2.71 8.92 -11.97
CA SER A 157 -3.87 9.72 -12.36
C SER A 157 -4.47 9.21 -13.67
N ASN A 158 -5.69 9.65 -14.00
CA ASN A 158 -6.32 9.32 -15.30
C ASN A 158 -5.44 9.70 -16.50
N ASN A 159 -4.71 10.81 -16.38
CA ASN A 159 -3.78 11.22 -17.43
C ASN A 159 -2.57 10.29 -17.52
N ALA A 160 -1.97 9.94 -16.38
CA ALA A 160 -0.85 9.00 -16.33
C ALA A 160 -1.23 7.61 -16.86
N ALA A 161 -2.45 7.12 -16.53
CA ALA A 161 -2.94 5.83 -16.98
C ALA A 161 -2.93 5.69 -18.51
N ARG A 162 -3.33 6.74 -19.24
CA ARG A 162 -3.28 6.76 -20.72
C ARG A 162 -1.86 6.55 -21.28
N TYR A 163 -0.87 7.16 -20.63
CA TYR A 163 0.54 6.95 -21.00
C TYR A 163 1.00 5.55 -20.66
N PHE A 164 0.59 5.00 -19.50
CA PHE A 164 0.93 3.63 -19.10
C PHE A 164 0.31 2.60 -20.06
N GLU A 165 -0.96 2.77 -20.45
CA GLU A 165 -1.62 1.94 -21.46
C GLU A 165 -0.85 1.91 -22.79
N TYR A 166 -0.35 3.04 -23.23
CA TYR A 166 0.45 3.13 -24.45
C TYR A 166 1.83 2.46 -24.27
N TYR A 167 2.58 2.82 -23.21
CA TYR A 167 3.95 2.33 -23.02
C TYR A 167 4.03 0.86 -22.67
N PHE A 168 3.06 0.32 -21.93
CA PHE A 168 3.07 -1.05 -21.46
C PHE A 168 2.14 -1.99 -22.25
N SER A 169 1.57 -1.54 -23.37
CA SER A 169 0.64 -2.31 -24.19
C SER A 169 1.18 -3.65 -24.72
N LYS A 170 2.51 -3.79 -24.80
CA LYS A 170 3.17 -4.97 -25.37
C LYS A 170 3.46 -6.08 -24.36
N VAL A 171 3.18 -5.87 -23.08
CA VAL A 171 3.40 -6.82 -21.99
C VAL A 171 2.13 -6.99 -21.17
N PRO A 172 1.95 -8.11 -20.45
CA PRO A 172 0.89 -8.21 -19.46
C PRO A 172 0.95 -7.03 -18.49
N ASN A 173 -0.17 -6.34 -18.29
CA ASN A 173 -0.20 -5.18 -17.43
C ASN A 173 -1.49 -5.05 -16.63
N LEU A 174 -1.39 -4.41 -15.46
CA LEU A 174 -2.49 -3.99 -14.63
C LEU A 174 -2.34 -2.49 -14.39
N ILE A 175 -3.14 -1.70 -15.11
CA ILE A 175 -3.10 -0.25 -15.00
C ILE A 175 -4.31 0.23 -14.19
N ARG A 176 -4.04 1.01 -13.16
CA ARG A 176 -5.05 1.60 -12.29
C ARG A 176 -5.03 3.11 -12.44
N SER A 177 -6.20 3.68 -12.72
CA SER A 177 -6.45 5.12 -12.74
C SER A 177 -7.12 5.58 -11.43
N ASN A 178 -7.52 6.86 -11.36
CA ASN A 178 -8.22 7.43 -10.22
C ASN A 178 -9.48 6.64 -9.88
N ARG A 179 -9.71 6.46 -8.58
CA ARG A 179 -10.88 5.82 -8.00
C ARG A 179 -11.31 6.61 -6.77
N ASN A 180 -12.59 6.52 -6.44
CA ASN A 180 -13.18 7.11 -5.25
C ASN A 180 -14.15 6.13 -4.62
N GLY A 181 -14.33 6.21 -3.30
CA GLY A 181 -15.40 5.54 -2.57
C GLY A 181 -16.73 6.26 -2.75
N VAL A 182 -17.80 5.50 -2.60
CA VAL A 182 -19.19 6.01 -2.55
C VAL A 182 -19.86 5.35 -1.37
N ALA A 183 -20.58 6.12 -0.55
CA ALA A 183 -21.43 5.61 0.51
C ALA A 183 -22.92 5.75 0.11
N ILE A 184 -23.72 4.76 0.49
CA ILE A 184 -25.17 4.78 0.32
C ILE A 184 -25.77 4.57 1.70
N LEU A 185 -26.51 5.56 2.19
CA LEU A 185 -27.20 5.53 3.48
C LEU A 185 -28.67 5.18 3.26
N ASP A 186 -29.25 4.46 4.21
CA ASP A 186 -30.68 4.11 4.17
C ASP A 186 -31.54 4.94 5.14
N GLY A 187 -30.89 5.74 6.00
CA GLY A 187 -31.54 6.62 6.97
C GLY A 187 -31.69 6.03 8.36
N ASN A 188 -31.17 4.82 8.59
CA ASN A 188 -31.23 4.12 9.88
C ASN A 188 -29.84 3.92 10.50
N GLU A 189 -28.84 4.66 10.03
CA GLU A 189 -27.46 4.54 10.52
C GLU A 189 -27.34 4.90 11.99
N THR A 190 -26.61 4.09 12.73
CA THR A 190 -26.23 4.43 14.11
C THR A 190 -25.18 5.54 14.12
N LYS A 191 -25.01 6.18 15.29
CA LYS A 191 -23.98 7.20 15.48
C LYS A 191 -22.59 6.64 15.17
N GLU A 192 -22.28 5.43 15.61
CA GLU A 192 -21.00 4.77 15.37
C GLU A 192 -20.76 4.51 13.87
N GLN A 193 -21.80 4.17 13.11
CA GLN A 193 -21.71 4.00 11.65
C GLN A 193 -21.44 5.33 10.95
N LEU A 194 -22.06 6.42 11.41
CA LEU A 194 -21.80 7.75 10.86
C LEU A 194 -20.40 8.27 11.22
N GLU A 195 -19.92 8.01 12.43
CA GLU A 195 -18.54 8.32 12.83
C GLU A 195 -17.53 7.53 11.98
N ALA A 196 -17.79 6.25 11.70
CA ALA A 196 -16.95 5.44 10.82
C ALA A 196 -16.97 5.99 9.37
N LEU A 197 -18.14 6.42 8.86
CA LEU A 197 -18.23 7.07 7.56
C LEU A 197 -17.46 8.38 7.52
N ALA A 198 -17.51 9.18 8.59
CA ALA A 198 -16.70 10.41 8.67
C ALA A 198 -15.21 10.11 8.55
N LEU A 199 -14.72 9.04 9.19
CA LEU A 199 -13.33 8.60 9.01
C LEU A 199 -13.03 8.18 7.57
N ASP A 200 -13.92 7.46 6.90
CA ASP A 200 -13.78 7.09 5.49
C ASP A 200 -13.73 8.31 4.54
N ILE A 201 -14.34 9.43 4.95
CA ILE A 201 -14.29 10.69 4.20
C ILE A 201 -12.98 11.43 4.45
N VAL A 202 -12.59 11.61 5.74
CA VAL A 202 -11.52 12.56 6.12
C VAL A 202 -10.16 11.91 6.32
N GLN A 203 -10.09 10.59 6.56
CA GLN A 203 -8.82 9.90 6.76
C GLN A 203 -7.89 10.17 5.58
N TYR A 204 -6.62 10.44 5.87
CA TYR A 204 -5.64 10.89 4.86
C TYR A 204 -6.09 12.14 4.08
N PHE A 205 -6.88 13.02 4.69
CA PHE A 205 -7.42 14.25 4.08
C PHE A 205 -8.25 13.97 2.81
N GLY A 206 -8.91 12.81 2.75
CA GLY A 206 -9.69 12.40 1.58
C GLY A 206 -8.87 12.04 0.34
N LEU A 207 -7.53 11.94 0.46
CA LEU A 207 -6.63 11.66 -0.67
C LEU A 207 -6.56 10.20 -1.08
N GLY A 208 -7.13 9.29 -0.28
CA GLY A 208 -7.13 7.86 -0.55
C GLY A 208 -8.03 7.48 -1.73
N CYS A 209 -7.61 6.52 -2.55
CA CYS A 209 -8.43 6.00 -3.66
C CYS A 209 -9.68 5.23 -3.20
N ARG A 210 -9.85 5.01 -1.90
CA ARG A 210 -11.04 4.43 -1.25
C ARG A 210 -11.78 5.44 -0.38
N SER A 211 -11.25 6.67 -0.22
CA SER A 211 -11.93 7.71 0.54
C SER A 211 -13.29 8.00 -0.09
N THR A 212 -14.32 8.10 0.75
CA THR A 212 -15.67 8.38 0.30
C THR A 212 -15.76 9.83 -0.18
N SER A 213 -15.98 10.02 -1.48
CA SER A 213 -16.10 11.33 -2.11
C SER A 213 -17.53 11.70 -2.49
N LYS A 214 -18.46 10.76 -2.33
CA LYS A 214 -19.88 10.96 -2.60
C LYS A 214 -20.73 10.11 -1.67
N VAL A 215 -21.75 10.74 -1.07
CA VAL A 215 -22.73 10.07 -0.22
C VAL A 215 -24.11 10.21 -0.86
N PHE A 216 -24.81 9.11 -1.02
CA PHE A 216 -26.21 9.09 -1.39
C PHE A 216 -27.05 8.90 -0.13
N VAL A 217 -28.10 9.71 0.02
CA VAL A 217 -29.00 9.70 1.16
C VAL A 217 -30.45 9.62 0.72
N PRO A 218 -31.39 9.11 1.55
CA PRO A 218 -32.82 9.16 1.27
C PRO A 218 -33.33 10.59 1.13
N LYS A 219 -34.45 10.75 0.41
CA LYS A 219 -35.08 12.06 0.30
C LYS A 219 -35.55 12.56 1.69
N GLY A 220 -35.13 13.77 2.05
CA GLY A 220 -35.46 14.38 3.34
C GLY A 220 -34.51 13.96 4.48
N TYR A 221 -33.39 13.31 4.20
CA TYR A 221 -32.36 12.97 5.19
C TYR A 221 -31.76 14.23 5.82
N ASP A 222 -31.60 14.23 7.14
CA ASP A 222 -30.98 15.34 7.86
C ASP A 222 -29.44 15.24 7.73
N LEU A 223 -28.87 16.10 6.89
CA LEU A 223 -27.42 16.13 6.66
C LEU A 223 -26.60 16.56 7.88
N ASN A 224 -27.21 17.19 8.90
CA ASN A 224 -26.50 17.52 10.14
C ASN A 224 -26.08 16.27 10.92
N LEU A 225 -26.69 15.13 10.67
CA LEU A 225 -26.27 13.85 11.25
C LEU A 225 -24.86 13.41 10.77
N ILE A 226 -24.44 13.89 9.60
CA ILE A 226 -23.12 13.56 9.02
C ILE A 226 -22.13 14.69 9.24
N PHE A 227 -22.57 15.96 9.14
CA PHE A 227 -21.70 17.14 9.06
C PHE A 227 -21.90 18.13 10.22
N GLY A 228 -22.78 17.84 11.17
CA GLY A 228 -23.10 18.68 12.32
C GLY A 228 -22.15 18.56 13.52
#